data_2246aef82ae40cd7c8e3ababcaaca13b
#
_entry.id   2246aef82ae40cd7c8e3ababcaaca13b
#
_cell.length_a   1.000
_cell.length_b   1.000
_cell.length_c   1.000
_cell.angle_alpha   90.00
_cell.angle_beta   90.00
_cell.angle_gamma   90.00
#
_symmetry.space_group_name_H-M   'P 1'
#
loop_
_entity.id
_entity.type
_entity.pdbx_description
1 polymer ?
#
loop_
_entity_poly.entity_id
_entity_poly.type
_entity_poly.pdbx_seq_one_letter_code
_entity_poly.pdbx_strand_id
1 'polypeptide(L)'
;TLAASCIRKPTEGMEVTVNSSRAEKSRSMVFELLVSDQPSKEQSPDPDSKFWNWSEKMGVSTSRFPGKEKINLDRSHKAMSVNLDACINCNLCVRACREVQVNDVIGMAYRGSTAKVIFDLDDPMGESTCVACGECVQACPTGALMESSLVNEEGTRVNYSDRTVDSVCPYCGVGCQTKVHVKDDKILYVDGKDGPANENRLCVKGRFGFDYIKHEGRLTKPLIR
;
A
#
# COMPACT_ATOMS: atom_id res chain seq x y z
N THR A 1 -24.62 9.56 -21.35
CA THR A 1 -23.41 10.36 -21.09
C THR A 1 -22.41 9.55 -20.29
N LEU A 2 -21.11 9.62 -20.63
CA LEU A 2 -20.06 9.07 -19.76
C LEU A 2 -19.90 9.95 -18.53
N ALA A 3 -19.75 9.32 -17.37
CA ALA A 3 -19.44 10.02 -16.13
C ALA A 3 -18.63 9.09 -15.21
N ALA A 4 -17.73 9.66 -14.43
CA ALA A 4 -17.05 8.93 -13.38
C ALA A 4 -18.02 8.71 -12.20
N SER A 5 -18.13 7.46 -11.73
CA SER A 5 -19.06 7.10 -10.65
C SER A 5 -18.77 7.81 -9.33
N CYS A 6 -17.49 8.14 -9.09
CA CYS A 6 -17.06 8.81 -7.85
C CYS A 6 -17.50 10.29 -7.74
N ILE A 7 -17.92 10.93 -8.84
CA ILE A 7 -18.33 12.35 -8.85
C ILE A 7 -19.82 12.54 -9.18
N ARG A 8 -20.53 11.46 -9.50
CA ARG A 8 -21.95 11.54 -9.85
C ARG A 8 -22.80 11.17 -8.65
N LYS A 9 -23.68 12.07 -8.23
CA LYS A 9 -24.69 11.75 -7.23
C LYS A 9 -25.83 10.96 -7.91
N PRO A 10 -26.29 9.84 -7.30
CA PRO A 10 -27.45 9.15 -7.80
C PRO A 10 -28.72 10.01 -7.67
N THR A 11 -29.62 9.87 -8.61
CA THR A 11 -30.92 10.53 -8.61
C THR A 11 -31.99 9.47 -8.82
N GLU A 12 -33.22 9.73 -8.35
CA GLU A 12 -34.35 8.84 -8.56
C GLU A 12 -34.59 8.58 -10.05
N GLY A 13 -34.82 7.32 -10.43
CA GLY A 13 -35.00 6.91 -11.84
C GLY A 13 -33.72 6.90 -12.67
N MET A 14 -32.54 7.07 -12.08
CA MET A 14 -31.27 7.00 -12.83
C MET A 14 -30.99 5.57 -13.30
N GLU A 15 -30.83 5.41 -14.62
CA GLU A 15 -30.34 4.18 -15.22
C GLU A 15 -28.82 4.26 -15.47
N VAL A 16 -28.08 3.24 -15.02
CA VAL A 16 -26.62 3.17 -15.13
C VAL A 16 -26.20 1.93 -15.89
N THR A 17 -25.55 2.11 -17.03
CA THR A 17 -24.96 1.04 -17.83
C THR A 17 -23.44 1.06 -17.68
N VAL A 18 -22.87 0.06 -16.99
CA VAL A 18 -21.42 -0.01 -16.70
C VAL A 18 -20.62 -0.77 -17.74
N ASN A 19 -21.26 -1.56 -18.61
CA ASN A 19 -20.64 -2.46 -19.59
C ASN A 19 -20.99 -2.12 -21.04
N SER A 20 -21.36 -0.86 -21.33
CA SER A 20 -21.48 -0.44 -22.73
C SER A 20 -20.09 -0.36 -23.38
N SER A 21 -19.99 -0.62 -24.70
CA SER A 21 -18.74 -0.54 -25.46
C SER A 21 -18.01 0.80 -25.28
N ARG A 22 -18.79 1.89 -25.13
CA ARG A 22 -18.25 3.22 -24.86
C ARG A 22 -17.64 3.34 -23.47
N ALA A 23 -18.29 2.78 -22.44
CA ALA A 23 -17.79 2.79 -21.06
C ALA A 23 -16.54 1.90 -20.94
N GLU A 24 -16.53 0.73 -21.56
CA GLU A 24 -15.38 -0.18 -21.57
C GLU A 24 -14.19 0.44 -22.27
N LYS A 25 -14.37 1.02 -23.45
CA LYS A 25 -13.30 1.72 -24.18
C LYS A 25 -12.73 2.88 -23.35
N SER A 26 -13.58 3.66 -22.69
CA SER A 26 -13.14 4.76 -21.82
C SER A 26 -12.30 4.27 -20.65
N ARG A 27 -12.73 3.21 -19.95
CA ARG A 27 -11.97 2.61 -18.84
C ARG A 27 -10.63 2.06 -19.32
N SER A 28 -10.60 1.32 -20.42
CA SER A 28 -9.36 0.77 -20.98
C SER A 28 -8.37 1.86 -21.34
N MET A 29 -8.83 2.96 -21.94
CA MET A 29 -7.98 4.11 -22.26
C MET A 29 -7.40 4.80 -21.02
N VAL A 30 -8.22 5.00 -19.96
CA VAL A 30 -7.74 5.55 -18.70
C VAL A 30 -6.73 4.60 -18.05
N PHE A 31 -6.99 3.29 -18.10
CA PHE A 31 -6.09 2.33 -17.51
C PHE A 31 -4.77 2.22 -18.29
N GLU A 32 -4.81 2.32 -19.63
CA GLU A 32 -3.61 2.38 -20.46
C GLU A 32 -2.71 3.57 -20.11
N LEU A 33 -3.31 4.74 -19.81
CA LEU A 33 -2.56 5.90 -19.30
C LEU A 33 -1.94 5.66 -17.94
N LEU A 34 -2.59 4.89 -17.05
CA LEU A 34 -1.99 4.51 -15.77
C LEU A 34 -0.85 3.52 -15.95
N VAL A 35 -0.99 2.57 -16.89
CA VAL A 35 0.06 1.58 -17.22
C VAL A 35 1.28 2.25 -17.82
N SER A 36 1.13 3.37 -18.55
CA SER A 36 2.28 4.07 -19.14
C SER A 36 3.32 4.52 -18.11
N ASP A 37 2.86 4.86 -16.92
CA ASP A 37 3.71 5.35 -15.82
C ASP A 37 4.25 4.24 -14.91
N GLN A 38 3.91 2.98 -15.21
CA GLN A 38 4.35 1.84 -14.41
C GLN A 38 5.60 1.18 -14.99
N PRO A 39 6.49 0.61 -14.18
CA PRO A 39 7.43 -0.39 -14.66
C PRO A 39 6.65 -1.59 -15.24
N SER A 40 7.31 -2.45 -16.02
CA SER A 40 6.64 -3.69 -16.46
C SER A 40 6.19 -4.53 -15.25
N LYS A 41 5.20 -5.41 -15.45
CA LYS A 41 4.69 -6.24 -14.34
C LYS A 41 5.81 -6.99 -13.63
N GLU A 42 6.76 -7.54 -14.39
CA GLU A 42 7.89 -8.32 -13.89
C GLU A 42 8.91 -7.47 -13.11
N GLN A 43 8.99 -6.19 -13.42
CA GLN A 43 9.88 -5.22 -12.78
C GLN A 43 9.17 -4.37 -11.73
N SER A 44 7.86 -4.58 -11.55
CA SER A 44 7.08 -3.79 -10.60
C SER A 44 7.43 -4.17 -9.15
N PRO A 45 7.30 -3.25 -8.20
CA PRO A 45 7.51 -3.56 -6.79
C PRO A 45 6.63 -4.70 -6.27
N ASP A 46 5.37 -4.76 -6.71
CA ASP A 46 4.43 -5.84 -6.38
C ASP A 46 3.68 -6.31 -7.63
N PRO A 47 4.15 -7.39 -8.30
CA PRO A 47 3.48 -7.97 -9.46
C PRO A 47 2.05 -8.47 -9.17
N ASP A 48 1.74 -8.77 -7.92
CA ASP A 48 0.43 -9.25 -7.46
C ASP A 48 -0.44 -8.12 -6.86
N SER A 49 -0.03 -6.87 -7.06
CA SER A 49 -0.76 -5.70 -6.58
C SER A 49 -2.19 -5.62 -7.11
N LYS A 50 -3.04 -4.87 -6.42
CA LYS A 50 -4.40 -4.57 -6.89
C LYS A 50 -4.39 -3.95 -8.28
N PHE A 51 -3.38 -3.13 -8.58
CA PHE A 51 -3.22 -2.49 -9.88
C PHE A 51 -3.04 -3.53 -10.98
N TRP A 52 -2.08 -4.46 -10.85
CA TRP A 52 -1.83 -5.49 -11.86
C TRP A 52 -2.97 -6.49 -11.99
N ASN A 53 -3.65 -6.83 -10.89
CA ASN A 53 -4.87 -7.63 -10.93
C ASN A 53 -6.00 -6.95 -11.75
N TRP A 54 -6.13 -5.64 -11.68
CA TRP A 54 -7.07 -4.89 -12.52
C TRP A 54 -6.59 -4.78 -13.96
N SER A 55 -5.29 -4.63 -14.19
CA SER A 55 -4.67 -4.66 -15.52
C SER A 55 -5.06 -5.93 -16.29
N GLU A 56 -4.91 -7.08 -15.66
CA GLU A 56 -5.29 -8.38 -16.22
C GLU A 56 -6.79 -8.47 -16.51
N LYS A 57 -7.64 -8.07 -15.58
CA LYS A 57 -9.11 -8.07 -15.78
C LYS A 57 -9.55 -7.19 -16.94
N MET A 58 -8.82 -6.13 -17.22
CA MET A 58 -9.13 -5.20 -18.31
C MET A 58 -8.41 -5.53 -19.61
N GLY A 59 -7.50 -6.51 -19.60
CA GLY A 59 -6.70 -6.88 -20.78
C GLY A 59 -5.75 -5.77 -21.24
N VAL A 60 -5.26 -4.93 -20.33
CA VAL A 60 -4.37 -3.80 -20.63
C VAL A 60 -3.06 -3.99 -19.88
N SER A 61 -2.05 -4.59 -20.50
CA SER A 61 -0.74 -4.88 -19.91
C SER A 61 0.39 -3.95 -20.37
N THR A 62 0.17 -3.22 -21.46
CA THR A 62 1.15 -2.31 -22.05
C THR A 62 0.50 -1.00 -22.46
N SER A 63 1.29 0.03 -22.67
CA SER A 63 0.83 1.33 -23.13
C SER A 63 1.55 1.76 -24.39
N ARG A 64 0.84 2.45 -25.28
CA ARG A 64 1.40 3.15 -26.44
C ARG A 64 1.87 4.56 -26.10
N PHE A 65 1.64 5.02 -24.88
CA PHE A 65 2.04 6.36 -24.43
C PHE A 65 3.42 6.28 -23.73
N PRO A 66 4.22 7.36 -23.82
CA PRO A 66 5.48 7.42 -23.06
C PRO A 66 5.18 7.47 -21.56
N GLY A 67 6.03 6.79 -20.79
CA GLY A 67 5.98 6.83 -19.33
C GLY A 67 6.65 8.07 -18.75
N LYS A 68 6.47 8.26 -17.43
CA LYS A 68 7.18 9.29 -16.66
C LYS A 68 8.66 8.95 -16.48
N GLU A 69 9.45 9.94 -16.06
CA GLU A 69 10.83 9.71 -15.62
C GLU A 69 10.87 8.83 -14.37
N LYS A 70 11.88 7.96 -14.30
CA LYS A 70 12.08 7.08 -13.15
C LYS A 70 12.45 7.89 -11.92
N ILE A 71 11.91 7.46 -10.77
CA ILE A 71 12.19 8.03 -9.46
C ILE A 71 13.03 7.02 -8.67
N ASN A 72 14.06 7.50 -8.00
CA ASN A 72 14.94 6.63 -7.21
C ASN A 72 14.16 5.94 -6.08
N LEU A 73 14.51 4.68 -5.85
CA LEU A 73 14.03 3.90 -4.72
C LEU A 73 14.52 4.53 -3.41
N ASP A 74 13.60 4.77 -2.47
CA ASP A 74 13.92 5.23 -1.12
C ASP A 74 13.77 4.06 -0.12
N ARG A 75 14.88 3.71 0.53
CA ARG A 75 14.98 2.69 1.57
C ARG A 75 15.50 3.26 2.90
N SER A 76 15.41 4.54 3.07
CA SER A 76 15.86 5.23 4.29
C SER A 76 15.08 4.77 5.53
N HIS A 77 13.79 4.42 5.36
CA HIS A 77 12.94 3.99 6.47
C HIS A 77 13.15 2.49 6.78
N LYS A 78 13.41 2.16 8.07
CA LYS A 78 13.72 0.78 8.50
C LYS A 78 12.60 -0.24 8.23
N ALA A 79 11.35 0.18 8.37
CA ALA A 79 10.20 -0.72 8.27
C ALA A 79 9.48 -0.66 6.92
N MET A 80 9.71 0.36 6.11
CA MET A 80 8.99 0.62 4.87
C MET A 80 9.94 0.93 3.72
N SER A 81 9.58 0.47 2.52
CA SER A 81 10.25 0.76 1.25
C SER A 81 9.34 1.62 0.38
N VAL A 82 9.90 2.63 -0.27
CA VAL A 82 9.17 3.58 -1.12
C VAL A 82 9.72 3.52 -2.54
N ASN A 83 8.92 3.03 -3.48
CA ASN A 83 9.25 3.00 -4.91
C ASN A 83 8.18 3.76 -5.70
N LEU A 84 8.39 5.06 -5.88
CA LEU A 84 7.42 5.92 -6.54
C LEU A 84 7.32 5.71 -8.06
N ASP A 85 8.18 4.87 -8.66
CA ASP A 85 8.00 4.45 -10.06
C ASP A 85 6.65 3.74 -10.26
N ALA A 86 6.19 3.02 -9.25
CA ALA A 86 4.89 2.35 -9.29
C ALA A 86 3.73 3.23 -8.78
N CYS A 87 3.97 4.51 -8.46
CA CYS A 87 2.93 5.40 -7.95
C CYS A 87 2.00 5.89 -9.07
N ILE A 88 0.68 5.74 -8.89
CA ILE A 88 -0.37 6.25 -9.79
C ILE A 88 -1.01 7.56 -9.28
N ASN A 89 -0.42 8.22 -8.30
CA ASN A 89 -0.90 9.49 -7.74
C ASN A 89 -2.37 9.45 -7.26
N CYS A 90 -2.82 8.30 -6.73
CA CYS A 90 -4.21 8.09 -6.31
C CYS A 90 -4.59 8.76 -4.98
N ASN A 91 -3.64 9.37 -4.27
CA ASN A 91 -3.82 10.02 -2.97
C ASN A 91 -4.27 9.12 -1.80
N LEU A 92 -4.35 7.80 -1.96
CA LEU A 92 -4.80 6.92 -0.87
C LEU A 92 -3.85 6.96 0.32
N CYS A 93 -2.54 6.98 0.09
CA CYS A 93 -1.53 7.11 1.16
C CYS A 93 -1.59 8.49 1.85
N VAL A 94 -1.83 9.57 1.11
CA VAL A 94 -2.01 10.93 1.66
C VAL A 94 -3.23 10.95 2.59
N ARG A 95 -4.35 10.42 2.12
CA ARG A 95 -5.58 10.33 2.94
C ARG A 95 -5.43 9.41 4.14
N ALA A 96 -4.75 8.27 3.96
CA ALA A 96 -4.44 7.36 5.05
C ALA A 96 -3.61 8.05 6.15
N CYS A 97 -2.63 8.86 5.77
CA CYS A 97 -1.80 9.60 6.71
C CYS A 97 -2.55 10.76 7.37
N ARG A 98 -3.26 11.57 6.57
CA ARG A 98 -3.92 12.80 7.02
C ARG A 98 -5.26 12.58 7.69
N GLU A 99 -6.15 11.79 7.06
CA GLU A 99 -7.53 11.65 7.50
C GLU A 99 -7.74 10.47 8.47
N VAL A 100 -6.99 9.36 8.26
CA VAL A 100 -7.17 8.13 9.04
C VAL A 100 -6.30 8.12 10.28
N GLN A 101 -4.99 8.40 10.14
CA GLN A 101 -4.02 8.38 11.25
C GLN A 101 -3.72 9.77 11.83
N VAL A 102 -4.13 10.83 11.15
CA VAL A 102 -3.99 12.23 11.57
C VAL A 102 -2.53 12.65 11.87
N ASN A 103 -1.59 12.12 11.06
CA ASN A 103 -0.17 12.46 11.18
C ASN A 103 0.29 13.54 10.20
N ASP A 104 -0.37 13.65 9.04
CA ASP A 104 -0.16 14.66 7.99
C ASP A 104 1.30 14.80 7.46
N VAL A 105 2.03 13.70 7.42
CA VAL A 105 3.41 13.64 6.92
C VAL A 105 3.46 13.52 5.40
N ILE A 106 2.46 12.85 4.80
CA ILE A 106 2.43 12.56 3.36
C ILE A 106 1.60 13.60 2.63
N GLY A 107 2.20 14.24 1.63
CA GLY A 107 1.55 15.20 0.77
C GLY A 107 1.76 14.94 -0.71
N MET A 108 1.16 15.78 -1.55
CA MET A 108 1.45 15.85 -2.98
C MET A 108 2.21 17.14 -3.28
N ALA A 109 3.26 17.03 -4.06
CA ALA A 109 4.01 18.18 -4.55
C ALA A 109 4.13 18.16 -6.07
N TYR A 110 4.52 19.34 -6.60
CA TYR A 110 4.69 19.59 -8.02
C TYR A 110 3.36 19.48 -8.80
N ARG A 111 3.43 19.44 -10.13
CA ARG A 111 2.24 19.38 -11.00
C ARG A 111 2.56 18.77 -12.36
N GLY A 112 1.52 18.33 -13.07
CA GLY A 112 1.67 17.67 -14.37
C GLY A 112 2.44 16.37 -14.27
N SER A 113 3.33 16.11 -15.20
CA SER A 113 4.13 14.87 -15.25
C SER A 113 5.12 14.73 -14.09
N THR A 114 5.47 15.84 -13.42
CA THR A 114 6.38 15.82 -12.27
C THR A 114 5.67 15.68 -10.92
N ALA A 115 4.31 15.67 -10.91
CA ALA A 115 3.56 15.50 -9.67
C ALA A 115 3.94 14.18 -8.98
N LYS A 116 4.29 14.25 -7.70
CA LYS A 116 4.66 13.08 -6.90
C LYS A 116 4.19 13.19 -5.45
N VAL A 117 4.12 12.05 -4.81
CA VAL A 117 3.99 11.95 -3.35
C VAL A 117 5.32 12.39 -2.72
N ILE A 118 5.22 13.17 -1.65
CA ILE A 118 6.36 13.61 -0.83
C ILE A 118 6.12 13.31 0.64
N PHE A 119 7.19 13.28 1.41
CA PHE A 119 7.18 13.19 2.88
C PHE A 119 7.72 14.50 3.42
N ASP A 120 6.99 15.16 4.32
CA ASP A 120 7.28 16.49 4.85
C ASP A 120 7.65 17.50 3.73
N LEU A 121 8.88 17.96 3.64
CA LEU A 121 9.36 18.93 2.64
C LEU A 121 10.11 18.26 1.46
N ASP A 122 9.70 17.06 1.06
CA ASP A 122 10.35 16.20 0.07
C ASP A 122 11.59 15.48 0.62
N ASP A 123 11.57 15.21 1.91
CA ASP A 123 12.62 14.44 2.60
C ASP A 123 12.53 12.94 2.28
N PRO A 124 13.61 12.17 2.40
CA PRO A 124 13.53 10.71 2.43
C PRO A 124 12.61 10.25 3.57
N MET A 125 11.81 9.20 3.34
CA MET A 125 10.80 8.78 4.32
C MET A 125 11.38 8.49 5.71
N GLY A 126 12.60 7.95 5.80
CA GLY A 126 13.28 7.65 7.05
C GLY A 126 13.80 8.87 7.81
N GLU A 127 13.89 10.02 7.15
CA GLU A 127 14.32 11.30 7.73
C GLU A 127 13.13 12.22 8.05
N SER A 128 11.92 11.84 7.62
CA SER A 128 10.68 12.59 7.84
C SER A 128 10.15 12.39 9.26
N THR A 129 9.11 13.16 9.60
CA THR A 129 8.41 13.04 10.90
C THR A 129 7.46 11.83 10.96
N CYS A 130 7.65 10.84 10.08
CA CYS A 130 6.84 9.63 10.01
C CYS A 130 6.86 8.83 11.31
N VAL A 131 5.68 8.54 11.86
CA VAL A 131 5.53 7.74 13.09
C VAL A 131 5.45 6.22 12.84
N ALA A 132 5.72 5.78 11.62
CA ALA A 132 5.76 4.38 11.23
C ALA A 132 4.45 3.59 11.53
N CYS A 133 3.29 4.19 11.36
CA CYS A 133 2.01 3.48 11.55
C CYS A 133 1.72 2.46 10.43
N GLY A 134 2.28 2.66 9.23
CA GLY A 134 2.13 1.76 8.09
C GLY A 134 0.77 1.78 7.39
N GLU A 135 -0.12 2.72 7.73
CA GLU A 135 -1.44 2.80 7.10
C GLU A 135 -1.35 3.16 5.61
N CYS A 136 -0.35 3.97 5.23
CA CYS A 136 -0.05 4.30 3.84
C CYS A 136 0.34 3.07 3.02
N VAL A 137 1.06 2.12 3.62
CA VAL A 137 1.43 0.84 2.99
C VAL A 137 0.18 -0.01 2.76
N GLN A 138 -0.65 -0.19 3.79
CA GLN A 138 -1.91 -0.94 3.68
C GLN A 138 -2.87 -0.33 2.66
N ALA A 139 -2.86 0.99 2.49
CA ALA A 139 -3.70 1.71 1.54
C ALA A 139 -3.19 1.67 0.10
N CYS A 140 -1.89 1.41 -0.13
CA CYS A 140 -1.27 1.51 -1.45
C CYS A 140 -1.75 0.38 -2.38
N PRO A 141 -2.32 0.69 -3.57
CA PRO A 141 -2.85 -0.34 -4.47
C PRO A 141 -1.82 -0.88 -5.46
N THR A 142 -0.60 -0.32 -5.50
CA THR A 142 0.40 -0.60 -6.55
C THR A 142 1.70 -1.21 -6.02
N GLY A 143 1.88 -1.25 -4.69
CA GLY A 143 3.16 -1.62 -4.09
C GLY A 143 4.21 -0.51 -4.11
N ALA A 144 3.84 0.73 -4.46
CA ALA A 144 4.75 1.87 -4.35
C ALA A 144 5.22 2.12 -2.91
N LEU A 145 4.42 1.74 -1.94
CA LEU A 145 4.73 1.71 -0.51
C LEU A 145 4.52 0.29 -0.01
N MET A 146 5.57 -0.32 0.55
CA MET A 146 5.54 -1.70 1.02
C MET A 146 6.33 -1.86 2.33
N GLU A 147 6.08 -2.94 3.05
CA GLU A 147 6.91 -3.35 4.17
C GLU A 147 8.32 -3.75 3.67
N SER A 148 9.36 -3.26 4.31
CA SER A 148 10.75 -3.58 3.96
C SER A 148 11.05 -5.08 4.06
N SER A 149 10.33 -5.82 4.91
CA SER A 149 10.46 -7.29 5.06
C SER A 149 10.01 -8.08 3.82
N LEU A 150 9.23 -7.48 2.92
CA LEU A 150 8.68 -8.14 1.74
C LEU A 150 9.54 -7.98 0.50
N VAL A 151 10.42 -6.97 0.45
CA VAL A 151 11.14 -6.58 -0.76
C VAL A 151 12.64 -6.90 -0.66
N ASN A 152 13.25 -7.11 -1.82
CA ASN A 152 14.71 -7.24 -1.99
C ASN A 152 15.38 -5.84 -2.06
N GLU A 153 16.67 -5.83 -2.40
CA GLU A 153 17.45 -4.59 -2.50
C GLU A 153 16.98 -3.66 -3.62
N GLU A 154 16.41 -4.23 -4.67
CA GLU A 154 15.84 -3.51 -5.81
C GLU A 154 14.41 -3.00 -5.54
N GLY A 155 13.86 -3.25 -4.35
CA GLY A 155 12.52 -2.83 -3.96
C GLY A 155 11.38 -3.65 -4.60
N THR A 156 11.70 -4.86 -5.07
CA THR A 156 10.72 -5.81 -5.64
C THR A 156 10.32 -6.85 -4.60
N ARG A 157 9.05 -7.18 -4.55
CA ARG A 157 8.51 -8.19 -3.62
C ARG A 157 9.05 -9.57 -3.94
N VAL A 158 9.68 -10.19 -2.95
CA VAL A 158 10.25 -11.54 -3.01
C VAL A 158 9.71 -12.46 -1.92
N ASN A 159 9.07 -11.90 -0.90
CA ASN A 159 8.52 -12.65 0.21
C ASN A 159 6.99 -12.66 0.17
N TYR A 160 6.42 -13.87 0.13
CA TYR A 160 4.98 -14.13 0.12
C TYR A 160 4.61 -15.00 1.31
N SER A 161 3.49 -14.73 1.95
CA SER A 161 3.01 -15.53 3.07
C SER A 161 2.41 -16.86 2.61
N ASP A 162 2.65 -17.91 3.39
CA ASP A 162 2.05 -19.23 3.17
C ASP A 162 0.63 -19.28 3.74
N ARG A 163 0.42 -18.58 4.85
CA ARG A 163 -0.86 -18.52 5.55
C ARG A 163 -1.05 -17.21 6.29
N THR A 164 -2.28 -16.96 6.68
CA THR A 164 -2.65 -15.86 7.58
C THR A 164 -3.26 -16.39 8.86
N VAL A 165 -3.01 -15.71 9.97
CA VAL A 165 -3.57 -16.02 11.29
C VAL A 165 -4.19 -14.76 11.86
N ASP A 166 -5.46 -14.86 12.24
CA ASP A 166 -6.14 -13.79 12.96
C ASP A 166 -5.71 -13.80 14.44
N SER A 167 -5.38 -12.63 14.97
CA SER A 167 -4.90 -12.49 16.34
C SER A 167 -5.28 -11.14 16.93
N VAL A 168 -4.84 -10.91 18.16
CA VAL A 168 -4.99 -9.63 18.89
C VAL A 168 -3.61 -9.07 19.17
N CYS A 169 -3.45 -7.76 19.03
CA CYS A 169 -2.20 -7.06 19.34
C CYS A 169 -1.87 -7.22 20.82
N PRO A 170 -0.63 -7.63 21.19
CA PRO A 170 -0.29 -7.92 22.59
C PRO A 170 0.18 -6.70 23.40
N TYR A 171 0.20 -5.50 22.80
CA TYR A 171 0.91 -4.38 23.42
C TYR A 171 0.10 -3.55 24.40
N CYS A 172 -1.14 -3.21 24.09
CA CYS A 172 -1.94 -2.35 24.96
C CYS A 172 -3.39 -2.81 25.05
N GLY A 173 -4.15 -2.21 25.97
CA GLY A 173 -5.53 -2.56 26.27
C GLY A 173 -6.55 -2.20 25.19
N VAL A 174 -6.15 -1.54 24.08
CA VAL A 174 -7.05 -1.28 22.96
C VAL A 174 -7.53 -2.59 22.33
N GLY A 175 -6.67 -3.64 22.31
CA GLY A 175 -7.05 -4.96 21.80
C GLY A 175 -7.25 -4.98 20.29
N CYS A 176 -6.44 -4.23 19.53
CA CYS A 176 -6.53 -4.18 18.08
C CYS A 176 -6.50 -5.58 17.47
N GLN A 177 -7.46 -5.88 16.62
CA GLN A 177 -7.46 -7.12 15.85
C GLN A 177 -6.45 -7.04 14.72
N THR A 178 -5.66 -8.10 14.56
CA THR A 178 -4.58 -8.19 13.60
C THR A 178 -4.73 -9.41 12.69
N LYS A 179 -4.27 -9.27 11.45
CA LYS A 179 -4.06 -10.37 10.51
C LYS A 179 -2.56 -10.56 10.34
N VAL A 180 -2.05 -11.63 10.90
CA VAL A 180 -0.63 -11.96 10.87
C VAL A 180 -0.32 -12.81 9.64
N HIS A 181 0.60 -12.35 8.79
CA HIS A 181 1.05 -13.05 7.60
C HIS A 181 2.32 -13.84 7.91
N VAL A 182 2.28 -15.14 7.68
CA VAL A 182 3.31 -16.07 8.09
C VAL A 182 3.91 -16.81 6.88
N LYS A 183 5.22 -17.03 6.90
CA LYS A 183 5.95 -17.89 5.98
C LYS A 183 6.98 -18.71 6.77
N ASP A 184 7.05 -20.02 6.55
CA ASP A 184 7.99 -20.92 7.22
C ASP A 184 8.03 -20.72 8.75
N ASP A 185 6.85 -20.60 9.37
CA ASP A 185 6.65 -20.30 10.80
C ASP A 185 7.28 -18.96 11.28
N LYS A 186 7.57 -18.05 10.36
CA LYS A 186 8.04 -16.70 10.65
C LYS A 186 6.98 -15.68 10.29
N ILE A 187 6.77 -14.70 11.15
CA ILE A 187 5.93 -13.54 10.82
C ILE A 187 6.69 -12.70 9.80
N LEU A 188 6.05 -12.44 8.66
CA LEU A 188 6.58 -11.54 7.64
C LEU A 188 6.11 -10.11 7.89
N TYR A 189 4.81 -9.93 8.06
CA TYR A 189 4.20 -8.64 8.31
C TYR A 189 2.83 -8.81 8.98
N VAL A 190 2.27 -7.71 9.46
CA VAL A 190 0.99 -7.68 10.15
C VAL A 190 0.11 -6.57 9.60
N ASP A 191 -1.10 -6.94 9.15
CA ASP A 191 -2.15 -6.01 8.78
C ASP A 191 -3.15 -5.82 9.91
N GLY A 192 -3.82 -4.67 9.90
CA GLY A 192 -5.02 -4.50 10.70
C GLY A 192 -6.14 -5.42 10.19
N LYS A 193 -6.88 -6.04 11.11
CA LYS A 193 -8.13 -6.71 10.81
C LYS A 193 -9.28 -5.84 11.28
N ASP A 194 -10.40 -5.90 10.53
CA ASP A 194 -11.60 -5.17 10.89
C ASP A 194 -12.14 -5.67 12.24
N GLY A 195 -12.10 -4.80 13.21
CA GLY A 195 -12.53 -5.06 14.57
C GLY A 195 -13.06 -3.80 15.24
N PRO A 196 -13.92 -3.92 16.27
CA PRO A 196 -14.61 -2.79 16.87
C PRO A 196 -13.68 -1.76 17.51
N ALA A 197 -12.45 -2.17 17.87
CA ALA A 197 -11.48 -1.31 18.54
C ALA A 197 -10.54 -0.58 17.56
N ASN A 198 -10.33 -1.08 16.36
CA ASN A 198 -9.30 -0.57 15.47
C ASN A 198 -9.70 -0.38 14.01
N GLU A 199 -10.84 -0.90 13.54
CA GLU A 199 -11.36 -0.68 12.18
C GLU A 199 -10.26 -0.80 11.11
N ASN A 200 -9.53 -1.90 11.08
CA ASN A 200 -8.37 -2.19 10.23
C ASN A 200 -7.10 -1.35 10.49
N ARG A 201 -7.08 -0.45 11.47
CA ARG A 201 -5.95 0.44 11.72
C ARG A 201 -5.00 -0.14 12.76
N LEU A 202 -3.72 0.18 12.63
CA LEU A 202 -2.70 -0.19 13.59
C LEU A 202 -1.77 0.99 13.86
N CYS A 203 -1.20 1.04 15.07
CA CYS A 203 -0.04 1.88 15.34
C CYS A 203 1.25 1.13 14.99
N VAL A 204 2.39 1.80 15.09
CA VAL A 204 3.72 1.22 14.82
C VAL A 204 3.96 -0.10 15.56
N LYS A 205 3.54 -0.21 16.81
CA LYS A 205 3.75 -1.44 17.62
C LYS A 205 2.96 -2.62 17.08
N GLY A 206 1.67 -2.42 16.75
CA GLY A 206 0.83 -3.48 16.22
C GLY A 206 1.26 -3.93 14.83
N ARG A 207 1.77 -3.03 14.01
CA ARG A 207 2.18 -3.32 12.64
C ARG A 207 3.58 -3.90 12.53
N PHE A 208 4.56 -3.33 13.21
CA PHE A 208 5.98 -3.66 13.04
C PHE A 208 6.64 -4.24 14.29
N GLY A 209 5.96 -4.26 15.43
CA GLY A 209 6.57 -4.65 16.71
C GLY A 209 6.57 -6.16 16.99
N PHE A 210 6.63 -7.04 16.00
CA PHE A 210 6.54 -8.49 16.19
C PHE A 210 7.89 -9.22 16.30
N ASP A 211 9.02 -8.53 16.17
CA ASP A 211 10.37 -9.12 16.18
C ASP A 211 10.71 -9.84 17.50
N TYR A 212 10.11 -9.38 18.61
CA TYR A 212 10.36 -9.98 19.93
C TYR A 212 10.04 -11.48 19.99
N ILE A 213 9.15 -11.98 19.12
CA ILE A 213 8.70 -13.38 19.13
C ILE A 213 9.85 -14.35 18.88
N LYS A 214 10.85 -13.93 18.09
CA LYS A 214 12.01 -14.75 17.72
C LYS A 214 13.34 -14.22 18.28
N HIS A 215 13.28 -13.25 19.17
CA HIS A 215 14.48 -12.74 19.79
C HIS A 215 15.19 -13.82 20.62
N GLU A 216 16.51 -13.98 20.44
CA GLU A 216 17.29 -15.03 21.11
C GLU A 216 17.21 -14.97 22.65
N GLY A 217 17.09 -13.77 23.20
CA GLY A 217 16.91 -13.53 24.65
C GLY A 217 15.50 -13.82 25.18
N ARG A 218 14.57 -14.28 24.33
CA ARG A 218 13.21 -14.57 24.79
C ARG A 218 13.19 -15.79 25.68
N LEU A 219 12.60 -15.64 26.88
CA LEU A 219 12.38 -16.77 27.78
C LEU A 219 11.28 -17.67 27.22
N THR A 220 11.62 -18.93 26.92
CA THR A 220 10.71 -19.94 26.39
C THR A 220 10.29 -20.98 27.42
N LYS A 221 10.88 -20.93 28.64
CA LYS A 221 10.56 -21.81 29.76
C LYS A 221 10.47 -21.00 31.06
N PRO A 222 9.64 -21.43 32.02
CA PRO A 222 9.65 -20.84 33.35
C PRO A 222 11.04 -20.97 33.99
N LEU A 223 11.54 -19.89 34.57
CA LEU A 223 12.79 -19.87 35.33
C LEU A 223 12.46 -19.79 36.83
N ILE A 224 13.06 -20.69 37.61
CA ILE A 224 13.00 -20.67 39.10
C ILE A 224 14.39 -20.20 39.57
N ARG A 225 14.38 -19.26 40.48
CA ARG A 225 15.59 -18.72 41.08
C ARG A 225 16.00 -19.57 42.29
#